data_a80be143f9ec553ed84459edd06026e2
#
_entry.id   a80be143f9ec553ed84459edd06026e2
#
_cell.length_a   1.000
_cell.length_b   1.000
_cell.length_c   1.000
_cell.angle_alpha   90.00
_cell.angle_beta   90.00
_cell.angle_gamma   90.00
#
_symmetry.space_group_name_H-M   'P 1'
#
loop_
_entity.id
_entity.type
_entity.pdbx_description
1 polymer ?
#
loop_
_entity_poly.entity_id
_entity_poly.type
_entity_poly.pdbx_seq_one_letter_code
_entity_poly.pdbx_strand_id
1 'polypeptide(L)'
;MDLIECNGRLALNVCSVGFDARIGFGAADFKKLPLVSGPLAYQLSAVRTIVQGIHRPYRVTIDGERLPGEAFTLICACNGRYYGGGFNPCPDAVPDDGLLDFVVVPAVSRLTILTLIGKYAKGGAGDIPRILLRRGREMH
;
A
#
# COMPACT_ATOMS: atom_id res chain seq x y z
N MET A 1 -12.05 14.76 -11.15
CA MET A 1 -11.35 13.64 -10.47
C MET A 1 -10.03 13.43 -11.16
N ASP A 2 -8.96 13.42 -10.39
CA ASP A 2 -7.61 13.22 -10.89
C ASP A 2 -7.33 11.76 -11.24
N LEU A 3 -6.25 11.53 -11.95
CA LEU A 3 -5.80 10.19 -12.32
C LEU A 3 -4.34 10.00 -11.89
N ILE A 4 -4.02 8.79 -11.48
CA ILE A 4 -2.63 8.41 -11.22
C ILE A 4 -2.04 7.83 -12.50
N GLU A 5 -1.00 8.44 -13.03
CA GLU A 5 -0.20 7.83 -14.08
C GLU A 5 0.96 7.05 -13.44
N CYS A 6 1.06 5.78 -13.77
CA CYS A 6 2.12 4.91 -13.30
C CYS A 6 2.77 4.18 -14.48
N ASN A 7 3.96 4.62 -14.88
CA ASN A 7 4.72 4.04 -16.00
C ASN A 7 3.88 3.89 -17.29
N GLY A 8 3.17 4.94 -17.67
CA GLY A 8 2.32 4.98 -18.87
C GLY A 8 0.96 4.25 -18.73
N ARG A 9 0.61 3.81 -17.51
CA ARG A 9 -0.70 3.23 -17.20
C ARG A 9 -1.48 4.15 -16.28
N LEU A 10 -2.79 4.21 -16.46
CA LEU A 10 -3.66 5.03 -15.63
C LEU A 10 -4.36 4.19 -14.57
N ALA A 11 -4.44 4.74 -13.36
CA ALA A 11 -5.23 4.21 -12.27
C ALA A 11 -6.12 5.32 -11.69
N LEU A 12 -7.31 4.95 -11.25
CA LEU A 12 -8.30 5.90 -10.70
C LEU A 12 -8.07 6.19 -9.22
N ASN A 13 -7.67 5.20 -8.46
CA ASN A 13 -7.80 5.24 -7.01
C ASN A 13 -6.48 5.04 -6.27
N VAL A 14 -5.73 3.97 -6.58
CA VAL A 14 -4.49 3.65 -5.89
C VAL A 14 -3.50 2.93 -6.79
N CYS A 15 -2.21 3.26 -6.63
CA CYS A 15 -1.09 2.45 -7.09
C CYS A 15 -0.28 2.02 -5.88
N SER A 16 0.03 0.73 -5.77
CA SER A 16 0.80 0.21 -4.65
C SER A 16 1.97 -0.67 -5.08
N VAL A 17 3.04 -0.65 -4.29
CA VAL A 17 4.23 -1.47 -4.45
C VAL A 17 4.60 -2.08 -3.10
N GLY A 18 5.10 -3.31 -3.11
CA GLY A 18 5.57 -4.00 -1.92
C GLY A 18 4.58 -5.02 -1.37
N PHE A 19 4.34 -4.98 -0.07
CA PHE A 19 3.57 -6.01 0.65
C PHE A 19 2.15 -6.17 0.12
N ASP A 20 1.42 -5.08 -0.01
CA ASP A 20 0.02 -5.06 -0.44
C ASP A 20 -0.16 -5.55 -1.89
N ALA A 21 0.63 -5.01 -2.81
CA ALA A 21 0.61 -5.45 -4.21
C ALA A 21 0.89 -6.95 -4.35
N ARG A 22 1.83 -7.48 -3.57
CA ARG A 22 2.15 -8.91 -3.57
C ARG A 22 1.01 -9.76 -3.04
N ILE A 23 0.27 -9.29 -2.04
CA ILE A 23 -0.93 -9.98 -1.55
C ILE A 23 -1.99 -10.00 -2.64
N GLY A 24 -2.25 -8.86 -3.29
CA GLY A 24 -3.23 -8.75 -4.36
C GLY A 24 -2.94 -9.71 -5.52
N PHE A 25 -1.71 -9.72 -6.02
CA PHE A 25 -1.28 -10.65 -7.07
C PHE A 25 -1.35 -12.11 -6.64
N GLY A 26 -0.85 -12.44 -5.43
CA GLY A 26 -0.87 -13.80 -4.91
C GLY A 26 -2.28 -14.34 -4.66
N ALA A 27 -3.23 -13.49 -4.30
CA ALA A 27 -4.62 -13.88 -4.12
C ALA A 27 -5.27 -14.42 -5.41
N ALA A 28 -4.84 -13.91 -6.58
CA ALA A 28 -5.32 -14.41 -7.87
C ALA A 28 -4.96 -15.88 -8.10
N ASP A 29 -3.81 -16.34 -7.60
CA ASP A 29 -3.41 -17.75 -7.69
C ASP A 29 -4.26 -18.64 -6.78
N PHE A 30 -4.53 -18.19 -5.55
CA PHE A 30 -5.37 -18.95 -4.62
C PHE A 30 -6.83 -19.03 -5.05
N LYS A 31 -7.36 -18.02 -5.75
CA LYS A 31 -8.73 -18.04 -6.30
C LYS A 31 -8.94 -19.13 -7.36
N LYS A 32 -7.89 -19.68 -7.95
CA LYS A 32 -7.96 -20.80 -8.90
C LYS A 32 -8.18 -22.15 -8.21
N LEU A 33 -8.00 -22.21 -6.89
CA LEU A 33 -8.17 -23.45 -6.13
C LEU A 33 -9.66 -23.69 -5.84
N PRO A 34 -10.15 -24.96 -5.94
CA PRO A 34 -11.49 -25.30 -5.58
C PRO A 34 -11.72 -25.01 -4.08
N LEU A 35 -12.94 -24.60 -3.72
CA LEU A 35 -13.36 -24.31 -2.35
C LEU A 35 -12.72 -23.08 -1.69
N VAL A 36 -11.89 -22.31 -2.38
CA VAL A 36 -11.28 -21.08 -1.86
C VAL A 36 -12.12 -19.86 -2.24
N SER A 37 -12.78 -19.24 -1.25
CA SER A 37 -13.48 -17.97 -1.44
C SER A 37 -12.53 -16.80 -1.64
N GLY A 38 -13.02 -15.69 -2.20
CA GLY A 38 -12.22 -14.48 -2.39
C GLY A 38 -11.53 -13.96 -1.12
N PRO A 39 -12.23 -13.82 0.01
CA PRO A 39 -11.63 -13.44 1.29
C PRO A 39 -10.57 -14.43 1.78
N LEU A 40 -10.81 -15.72 1.65
CA LEU A 40 -9.85 -16.76 2.06
C LEU A 40 -8.61 -16.74 1.16
N ALA A 41 -8.76 -16.55 -0.15
CA ALA A 41 -7.63 -16.40 -1.08
C ALA A 41 -6.72 -15.23 -0.68
N TYR A 42 -7.31 -14.11 -0.27
CA TYR A 42 -6.58 -12.94 0.19
C TYR A 42 -5.80 -13.22 1.48
N GLN A 43 -6.43 -13.89 2.45
CA GLN A 43 -5.79 -14.28 3.72
C GLN A 43 -4.62 -15.25 3.49
N LEU A 44 -4.79 -16.27 2.66
CA LEU A 44 -3.74 -17.22 2.31
C LEU A 44 -2.56 -16.51 1.62
N SER A 45 -2.84 -15.59 0.71
CA SER A 45 -1.82 -14.76 0.06
C SER A 45 -1.07 -13.87 1.05
N ALA A 46 -1.77 -13.29 2.02
CA ALA A 46 -1.15 -12.48 3.07
C ALA A 46 -0.18 -13.32 3.91
N VAL A 47 -0.59 -14.49 4.36
CA VAL A 47 0.26 -15.43 5.10
C VAL A 47 1.50 -15.83 4.28
N ARG A 48 1.31 -16.24 3.02
CA ARG A 48 2.40 -16.54 2.10
C ARG A 48 3.39 -15.38 1.97
N THR A 49 2.88 -14.16 1.81
CA THR A 49 3.71 -12.96 1.64
C THR A 49 4.50 -12.64 2.91
N ILE A 50 3.91 -12.83 4.10
CA ILE A 50 4.60 -12.67 5.38
C ILE A 50 5.76 -13.68 5.52
N VAL A 51 5.55 -14.93 5.13
CA VAL A 51 6.59 -15.97 5.18
C VAL A 51 7.73 -15.66 4.20
N GLN A 52 7.41 -15.22 2.99
CA GLN A 52 8.41 -14.92 1.95
C GLN A 52 9.23 -13.64 2.19
N GLY A 53 8.85 -12.84 3.18
CA GLY A 53 9.48 -11.56 3.51
C GLY A 53 8.66 -10.36 3.02
N ILE A 54 8.53 -9.38 3.91
CA ILE A 54 7.57 -8.28 3.77
C ILE A 54 8.15 -6.99 3.23
N HIS A 55 9.46 -6.86 3.16
CA HIS A 55 10.13 -5.64 2.68
C HIS A 55 11.07 -5.93 1.51
N ARG A 56 11.33 -4.89 0.72
CA ARG A 56 12.23 -4.92 -0.44
C ARG A 56 13.03 -3.62 -0.48
N PRO A 57 14.22 -3.65 -1.10
CA PRO A 57 15.00 -2.44 -1.33
C PRO A 57 14.31 -1.57 -2.40
N TYR A 58 14.06 -0.32 -2.06
CA TYR A 58 13.56 0.72 -2.96
C TYR A 58 14.27 2.03 -2.67
N ARG A 59 14.41 2.86 -3.69
CA ARG A 59 14.72 4.28 -3.53
C ARG A 59 13.45 5.06 -3.82
N VAL A 60 13.03 5.89 -2.87
CA VAL A 60 11.78 6.63 -2.97
C VAL A 60 12.08 8.12 -2.93
N THR A 61 11.56 8.84 -3.92
CA THR A 61 11.63 10.29 -4.03
C THR A 61 10.23 10.82 -4.25
N ILE A 62 9.82 11.83 -3.50
CA ILE A 62 8.52 12.51 -3.66
C ILE A 62 8.81 13.98 -3.94
N ASP A 63 8.30 14.51 -5.05
CA ASP A 63 8.52 15.87 -5.53
C ASP A 63 10.00 16.30 -5.49
N GLY A 64 10.89 15.39 -5.88
CA GLY A 64 12.35 15.63 -5.88
C GLY A 64 13.03 15.39 -4.53
N GLU A 65 12.31 15.27 -3.42
CA GLU A 65 12.86 14.98 -2.10
C GLU A 65 13.01 13.47 -1.88
N ARG A 66 14.25 13.02 -1.63
CA ARG A 66 14.53 11.62 -1.32
C ARG A 66 14.12 11.28 0.11
N LEU A 67 13.30 10.25 0.26
CA LEU A 67 12.93 9.74 1.58
C LEU A 67 14.08 8.94 2.21
N PRO A 68 14.21 9.01 3.55
CA PRO A 68 15.18 8.22 4.28
C PRO A 68 14.82 6.73 4.25
N GLY A 69 15.83 5.87 4.21
CA GLY A 69 15.67 4.42 4.21
C GLY A 69 16.05 3.78 2.87
N GLU A 70 16.39 2.50 2.94
CA GLU A 70 16.81 1.70 1.77
C GLU A 70 15.87 0.53 1.50
N ALA A 71 15.02 0.19 2.45
CA ALA A 71 14.05 -0.89 2.32
C ALA A 71 12.68 -0.46 2.87
N PHE A 72 11.65 -0.84 2.14
CA PHE A 72 10.27 -0.49 2.47
C PHE A 72 9.37 -1.73 2.43
N THR A 73 8.39 -1.72 3.30
CA THR A 73 7.36 -2.76 3.37
C THR A 73 6.23 -2.46 2.38
N LEU A 74 5.79 -1.21 2.33
CA LEU A 74 4.66 -0.76 1.54
C LEU A 74 4.90 0.65 1.04
N ILE A 75 4.55 0.91 -0.20
CA ILE A 75 4.52 2.23 -0.81
C ILE A 75 3.22 2.33 -1.59
N CYS A 76 2.37 3.31 -1.26
CA CYS A 76 1.13 3.57 -1.97
C CYS A 76 1.07 5.03 -2.43
N ALA A 77 0.57 5.24 -3.63
CA ALA A 77 0.07 6.51 -4.11
C ALA A 77 -1.45 6.41 -4.16
N CYS A 78 -2.12 7.24 -3.38
CA CYS A 78 -3.57 7.24 -3.21
C CYS A 78 -4.17 8.53 -3.79
N ASN A 79 -5.18 8.39 -4.62
CA ASN A 79 -6.06 9.48 -5.06
C ASN A 79 -7.34 9.50 -4.21
N GLY A 80 -7.82 8.35 -3.78
CA GLY A 80 -8.98 8.22 -2.91
C GLY A 80 -8.65 7.61 -1.55
N ARG A 81 -9.64 7.70 -0.64
CA ARG A 81 -9.50 7.31 0.77
C ARG A 81 -9.46 5.81 1.00
N TYR A 82 -10.18 5.03 0.18
CA TYR A 82 -10.41 3.61 0.42
C TYR A 82 -9.92 2.74 -0.72
N TYR A 83 -9.37 1.58 -0.38
CA TYR A 83 -9.03 0.54 -1.34
C TYR A 83 -9.09 -0.87 -0.72
N GLY A 84 -8.90 -1.91 -1.53
CA GLY A 84 -8.67 -3.29 -1.06
C GLY A 84 -9.76 -3.86 -0.15
N GLY A 85 -11.04 -3.47 -0.38
CA GLY A 85 -12.14 -4.00 0.41
C GLY A 85 -12.38 -3.29 1.75
N GLY A 86 -12.01 -2.01 1.86
CA GLY A 86 -12.34 -1.17 3.02
C GLY A 86 -11.13 -0.65 3.80
N PHE A 87 -9.92 -0.85 3.32
CA PHE A 87 -8.75 -0.18 3.88
C PHE A 87 -8.82 1.32 3.61
N ASN A 88 -8.55 2.11 4.64
CA ASN A 88 -8.55 3.58 4.59
C ASN A 88 -7.17 4.14 4.98
N PRO A 89 -6.16 4.07 4.11
CA PRO A 89 -4.83 4.56 4.44
C PRO A 89 -4.70 6.08 4.47
N CYS A 90 -5.53 6.77 3.70
CA CYS A 90 -5.50 8.23 3.53
C CYS A 90 -6.89 8.81 3.77
N PRO A 91 -7.33 8.96 5.04
CA PRO A 91 -8.68 9.45 5.36
C PRO A 91 -8.97 10.87 4.84
N ASP A 92 -7.94 11.66 4.64
CA ASP A 92 -8.04 13.06 4.18
C ASP A 92 -7.83 13.22 2.67
N ALA A 93 -7.64 12.14 1.92
CA ALA A 93 -7.44 12.21 0.48
C ALA A 93 -8.62 12.86 -0.25
N VAL A 94 -8.32 13.74 -1.18
CA VAL A 94 -9.28 14.49 -2.00
C VAL A 94 -9.00 14.20 -3.47
N PRO A 95 -9.91 13.51 -4.19
CA PRO A 95 -9.62 12.95 -5.52
C PRO A 95 -9.65 13.95 -6.69
N ASP A 96 -9.74 15.26 -6.44
CA ASP A 96 -9.84 16.31 -7.46
C ASP A 96 -9.13 17.61 -7.05
N ASP A 97 -8.05 17.50 -6.29
CA ASP A 97 -7.26 18.65 -5.83
C ASP A 97 -5.87 18.76 -6.51
N GLY A 98 -5.59 17.90 -7.48
CA GLY A 98 -4.34 17.88 -8.23
C GLY A 98 -3.16 17.30 -7.45
N LEU A 99 -3.40 16.63 -6.34
CA LEU A 99 -2.38 16.03 -5.48
C LEU A 99 -2.66 14.54 -5.23
N LEU A 100 -1.62 13.82 -4.87
CA LEU A 100 -1.68 12.44 -4.41
C LEU A 100 -1.25 12.35 -2.95
N ASP A 101 -1.86 11.45 -2.22
CA ASP A 101 -1.47 11.12 -0.86
C ASP A 101 -0.58 9.86 -0.88
N PHE A 102 0.68 10.03 -0.48
CA PHE A 102 1.65 8.95 -0.44
C PHE A 102 1.75 8.35 0.95
N VAL A 103 1.55 7.06 1.04
CA VAL A 103 1.78 6.27 2.26
C VAL A 103 3.02 5.43 2.07
N VAL A 104 4.03 5.68 2.87
CA VAL A 104 5.31 4.97 2.80
C VAL A 104 5.60 4.32 4.15
N VAL A 105 5.64 3.00 4.15
CA VAL A 105 5.95 2.18 5.33
C VAL A 105 7.37 1.65 5.19
N PRO A 106 8.32 2.14 5.99
CA PRO A 106 9.69 1.60 6.03
C PRO A 106 9.71 0.11 6.36
N ALA A 107 10.87 -0.51 6.27
CA ALA A 107 11.03 -1.90 6.66
C ALA A 107 10.63 -2.11 8.12
N VAL A 108 9.66 -2.98 8.35
CA VAL A 108 9.17 -3.36 9.69
C VAL A 108 9.24 -4.86 9.88
N SER A 109 9.22 -5.32 11.14
CA SER A 109 9.18 -6.75 11.43
C SER A 109 7.84 -7.38 11.08
N ARG A 110 7.83 -8.69 10.89
CA ARG A 110 6.60 -9.46 10.63
C ARG A 110 5.57 -9.33 11.76
N LEU A 111 6.03 -9.29 13.01
CA LEU A 111 5.16 -9.09 14.17
C LEU A 111 4.57 -7.68 14.19
N THR A 112 5.37 -6.69 13.84
CA THR A 112 4.92 -5.30 13.75
C THR A 112 3.78 -5.16 12.73
N ILE A 113 3.87 -5.79 11.57
CA ILE A 113 2.79 -5.72 10.58
C ILE A 113 1.47 -6.29 11.10
N LEU A 114 1.52 -7.41 11.82
CA LEU A 114 0.31 -8.03 12.38
C LEU A 114 -0.39 -7.13 13.40
N THR A 115 0.38 -6.37 14.18
CA THR A 115 -0.19 -5.44 15.17
C THR A 115 -0.72 -4.15 14.54
N LEU A 116 -0.14 -3.72 13.42
CA LEU A 116 -0.46 -2.44 12.81
C LEU A 116 -1.55 -2.51 11.73
N ILE A 117 -1.76 -3.69 11.13
CA ILE A 117 -2.67 -3.84 9.98
C ILE A 117 -4.12 -3.42 10.29
N GLY A 118 -4.60 -3.71 11.50
CA GLY A 118 -5.94 -3.32 11.93
C GLY A 118 -6.09 -1.81 12.11
N LYS A 119 -5.07 -1.13 12.60
CA LYS A 119 -5.05 0.33 12.76
C LYS A 119 -4.94 1.02 11.39
N TYR A 120 -4.06 0.52 10.55
CA TYR A 120 -3.91 0.98 9.17
C TYR A 120 -5.22 0.88 8.38
N ALA A 121 -5.93 -0.24 8.51
CA ALA A 121 -7.19 -0.47 7.81
C ALA A 121 -8.30 0.53 8.21
N LYS A 122 -8.26 1.05 9.44
CA LYS A 122 -9.29 1.96 9.99
C LYS A 122 -8.96 3.45 9.84
N GLY A 123 -7.96 3.81 9.05
CA GLY A 123 -7.56 5.21 8.86
C GLY A 123 -6.54 5.74 9.87
N GLY A 124 -6.05 4.90 10.77
CA GLY A 124 -5.05 5.28 11.77
C GLY A 124 -3.59 5.24 11.27
N ALA A 125 -3.36 5.35 9.98
CA ALA A 125 -2.01 5.33 9.42
C ALA A 125 -1.14 6.49 9.97
N GLY A 126 -1.71 7.68 10.07
CA GLY A 126 -1.02 8.86 10.60
C GLY A 126 -0.59 8.76 12.06
N ASP A 127 -1.27 7.92 12.85
CA ASP A 127 -0.94 7.70 14.26
C ASP A 127 0.11 6.59 14.48
N ILE A 128 0.64 6.02 13.40
CA ILE A 128 1.66 4.99 13.48
C ILE A 128 3.03 5.64 13.27
N PRO A 129 3.91 5.71 14.29
CA PRO A 129 5.12 6.54 14.26
C PRO A 129 6.13 6.24 13.15
N ARG A 130 5.98 5.11 12.48
CA ARG A 130 6.90 4.68 11.40
C ARG A 130 6.32 4.83 10.01
N ILE A 131 5.05 5.19 9.90
CA ILE A 131 4.42 5.43 8.59
C ILE A 131 4.67 6.90 8.22
N LEU A 132 5.20 7.09 7.02
CA LEU A 132 5.38 8.41 6.44
C LEU A 132 4.18 8.71 5.56
N LEU A 133 3.43 9.74 5.90
CA LEU A 133 2.40 10.32 5.06
C LEU A 133 2.97 11.58 4.41
N ARG A 134 2.85 11.68 3.10
CA ARG A 134 3.28 12.83 2.31
C ARG A 134 2.23 13.14 1.27
N ARG A 135 2.05 14.40 0.98
CA ARG A 135 1.25 14.88 -0.12
C ARG A 135 2.16 15.46 -1.19
N GLY A 136 1.86 15.20 -2.46
CA GLY A 136 2.69 15.67 -3.56
C GLY A 136 2.10 15.31 -4.92
N ARG A 137 2.86 15.63 -5.97
CA ARG A 137 2.42 15.43 -7.35
C ARG A 137 3.04 14.22 -8.01
N GLU A 138 4.26 13.88 -7.62
CA GLU A 138 4.98 12.77 -8.25
C GLU A 138 5.80 11.96 -7.23
N MET A 139 5.99 10.69 -7.56
CA MET A 139 6.86 9.79 -6.80
C MET A 139 7.68 8.92 -7.75
N HIS A 140 8.96 8.85 -7.46
CA HIS A 140 9.90 7.96 -8.14
C HIS A 140 10.48 6.93 -7.18
#